data_43bbbf138bc3737bc485e9f2a4ed26b7
#
_entry.id   43bbbf138bc3737bc485e9f2a4ed26b7
#
_cell.length_a   1.000
_cell.length_b   1.000
_cell.length_c   1.000
_cell.angle_alpha   90.00
_cell.angle_beta   90.00
_cell.angle_gamma   90.00
#
_symmetry.space_group_name_H-M   'P 1'
#
loop_
_entity.id
_entity.type
_entity.pdbx_description
1 polymer ?
#
loop_
_entity_poly.entity_id
_entity_poly.type
_entity_poly.pdbx_seq_one_letter_code
_entity_poly.pdbx_strand_id
1 'polypeptide(L)'
;MDLDEKAVAMAKRNGNINRQRIDFVHADAFVYARQMVRNGRLFDAVLLDPPKFIVGRDGYEEGIKKYHDLNMLGLQCVRPGGLFVTCSCSGLLSPAEFEHTIIKAAQRQGRKLQIMAMTGPGWDHPFLSTYPEGRYLKVLWAIAL
;
A
#
# COMPACT_ATOMS: atom_id res chain seq x y z
N MET A 1 5.73 4.00 -8.91
CA MET A 1 6.80 4.88 -8.43
C MET A 1 7.56 4.20 -7.31
N ASP A 2 8.80 4.53 -7.09
CA ASP A 2 9.67 3.94 -6.07
C ASP A 2 10.74 4.95 -5.66
N LEU A 3 11.29 4.81 -4.45
CA LEU A 3 12.39 5.62 -3.93
C LEU A 3 13.76 5.05 -4.35
N ASP A 4 13.83 3.78 -4.75
CA ASP A 4 15.05 3.14 -5.25
C ASP A 4 15.23 3.44 -6.75
N GLU A 5 16.23 4.27 -7.06
CA GLU A 5 16.56 4.65 -8.43
C GLU A 5 16.91 3.44 -9.31
N LYS A 6 17.59 2.43 -8.74
CA LYS A 6 17.96 1.21 -9.48
C LYS A 6 16.72 0.38 -9.81
N ALA A 7 15.77 0.26 -8.86
CA ALA A 7 14.50 -0.40 -9.08
C ALA A 7 13.69 0.30 -10.18
N VAL A 8 13.63 1.64 -10.16
CA VAL A 8 12.96 2.44 -11.21
C VAL A 8 13.62 2.23 -12.57
N ALA A 9 14.96 2.22 -12.65
CA ALA A 9 15.69 1.98 -13.90
C ALA A 9 15.40 0.57 -14.46
N MET A 10 15.40 -0.45 -13.58
CA MET A 10 15.04 -1.83 -13.95
C MET A 10 13.60 -1.93 -14.43
N ALA A 11 12.66 -1.29 -13.72
CA ALA A 11 11.25 -1.27 -14.09
C ALA A 11 11.03 -0.64 -15.48
N LYS A 12 11.71 0.48 -15.79
CA LYS A 12 11.70 1.10 -17.14
C LYS A 12 12.18 0.13 -18.21
N ARG A 13 13.29 -0.57 -17.95
CA ARG A 13 13.82 -1.59 -18.89
C ARG A 13 12.80 -2.71 -19.11
N ASN A 14 12.20 -3.22 -18.06
CA ASN A 14 11.19 -4.28 -18.15
C ASN A 14 9.93 -3.82 -18.89
N GLY A 15 9.46 -2.60 -18.65
CA GLY A 15 8.34 -2.00 -19.38
C GLY A 15 8.64 -1.94 -20.89
N ASN A 16 9.83 -1.51 -21.27
CA ASN A 16 10.26 -1.43 -22.67
C ASN A 16 10.34 -2.81 -23.33
N ILE A 17 10.93 -3.82 -22.65
CA ILE A 17 11.00 -5.20 -23.15
C ILE A 17 9.60 -5.75 -23.40
N ASN A 18 8.64 -5.47 -22.51
CA ASN A 18 7.25 -5.92 -22.62
C ASN A 18 6.36 -4.99 -23.46
N ARG A 19 6.92 -3.95 -24.09
CA ARG A 19 6.21 -2.95 -24.91
C ARG A 19 5.03 -2.32 -24.19
N GLN A 20 5.15 -2.11 -22.87
CA GLN A 20 4.11 -1.50 -22.04
C GLN A 20 4.37 0.00 -21.87
N ARG A 21 3.33 0.81 -22.01
CA ARG A 21 3.37 2.25 -21.71
C ARG A 21 3.10 2.46 -20.24
N ILE A 22 4.17 2.66 -19.46
CA ILE A 22 4.10 2.86 -18.00
C ILE A 22 4.98 4.05 -17.65
N ASP A 23 4.45 4.97 -16.85
CA ASP A 23 5.22 6.07 -16.27
C ASP A 23 5.91 5.59 -14.99
N PHE A 24 7.23 5.56 -15.03
CA PHE A 24 8.06 5.20 -13.89
C PHE A 24 8.61 6.46 -13.22
N VAL A 25 8.32 6.65 -11.94
CA VAL A 25 8.70 7.85 -11.19
C VAL A 25 9.64 7.47 -10.05
N HIS A 26 10.80 8.12 -9.96
CA HIS A 26 11.69 8.05 -8.82
C HIS A 26 11.27 9.14 -7.83
N ALA A 27 10.60 8.78 -6.75
CA ALA A 27 10.10 9.71 -5.75
C ALA A 27 9.72 9.00 -4.45
N ASP A 28 9.76 9.74 -3.35
CA ASP A 28 9.16 9.35 -2.08
C ASP A 28 7.62 9.28 -2.20
N ALA A 29 7.03 8.21 -1.66
CA ALA A 29 5.60 7.93 -1.77
C ALA A 29 4.72 9.02 -1.15
N PHE A 30 5.11 9.53 0.01
CA PHE A 30 4.34 10.58 0.70
C PHE A 30 4.41 11.91 -0.05
N VAL A 31 5.58 12.25 -0.58
CA VAL A 31 5.79 13.48 -1.37
C VAL A 31 4.99 13.40 -2.67
N TYR A 32 5.11 12.27 -3.39
CA TYR A 32 4.39 12.06 -4.65
C TYR A 32 2.87 12.06 -4.46
N ALA A 33 2.35 11.33 -3.49
CA ALA A 33 0.92 11.27 -3.24
C ALA A 33 0.36 12.66 -2.84
N ARG A 34 1.05 13.42 -1.98
CA ARG A 34 0.66 14.81 -1.67
C ARG A 34 0.62 15.70 -2.91
N GLN A 35 1.57 15.52 -3.84
CA GLN A 35 1.56 16.27 -5.10
C GLN A 35 0.37 15.88 -5.97
N MET A 36 0.02 14.58 -6.05
CA MET A 36 -1.16 14.12 -6.80
C MET A 36 -2.44 14.69 -6.20
N VAL A 37 -2.58 14.69 -4.88
CA VAL A 37 -3.71 15.31 -4.17
C VAL A 37 -3.82 16.79 -4.49
N ARG A 38 -2.71 17.56 -4.40
CA ARG A 38 -2.70 19.00 -4.74
C ARG A 38 -3.10 19.28 -6.17
N ASN A 39 -2.73 18.39 -7.09
CA ASN A 39 -3.05 18.51 -8.51
C ASN A 39 -4.47 18.01 -8.86
N GLY A 40 -5.24 17.53 -7.87
CA GLY A 40 -6.56 16.94 -8.09
C GLY A 40 -6.54 15.67 -8.96
N ARG A 41 -5.41 14.95 -8.99
CA ARG A 41 -5.27 13.73 -9.79
C ARG A 41 -5.96 12.56 -9.12
N LEU A 42 -6.89 11.94 -9.84
CA LEU A 42 -7.59 10.71 -9.42
C LEU A 42 -7.24 9.57 -10.35
N PHE A 43 -7.12 8.38 -9.78
CA PHE A 43 -6.78 7.15 -10.47
C PHE A 43 -7.92 6.12 -10.33
N ASP A 44 -8.07 5.26 -11.34
CA ASP A 44 -9.05 4.15 -11.33
C ASP A 44 -8.67 3.09 -10.29
N ALA A 45 -7.36 2.91 -10.06
CA ALA A 45 -6.83 2.02 -9.06
C ALA A 45 -5.61 2.65 -8.37
N VAL A 46 -5.52 2.47 -7.05
CA VAL A 46 -4.35 2.85 -6.25
C VAL A 46 -3.87 1.62 -5.48
N LEU A 47 -2.60 1.24 -5.71
CA LEU A 47 -1.93 0.17 -4.99
C LEU A 47 -0.83 0.77 -4.11
N LEU A 48 -0.88 0.46 -2.81
CA LEU A 48 0.13 0.86 -1.84
C LEU A 48 0.87 -0.38 -1.33
N ASP A 49 2.13 -0.51 -1.68
CA ASP A 49 3.01 -1.57 -1.22
C ASP A 49 4.27 -0.96 -0.59
N PRO A 50 4.13 -0.38 0.62
CA PRO A 50 5.22 0.31 1.29
C PRO A 50 6.24 -0.68 1.87
N PRO A 51 7.45 -0.21 2.19
CA PRO A 51 8.40 -0.99 2.98
C PRO A 51 7.84 -1.26 4.39
N LYS A 52 8.49 -2.14 5.12
CA LYS A 52 8.16 -2.47 6.50
C LYS A 52 8.30 -1.23 7.41
N PHE A 53 7.19 -0.62 7.81
CA PHE A 53 7.20 0.54 8.70
C PHE A 53 7.38 0.18 10.18
N ILE A 54 6.97 -1.03 10.59
CA ILE A 54 7.14 -1.50 11.97
C ILE A 54 8.24 -2.57 11.96
N VAL A 55 9.45 -2.16 12.35
CA VAL A 55 10.62 -3.05 12.41
C VAL A 55 10.76 -3.72 13.77
N GLY A 56 10.40 -3.00 14.85
CA GLY A 56 10.47 -3.45 16.23
C GLY A 56 9.36 -2.85 17.08
N ARG A 57 9.28 -3.28 18.35
CA ARG A 57 8.24 -2.80 19.28
C ARG A 57 8.36 -1.32 19.57
N ASP A 58 9.58 -0.79 19.68
CA ASP A 58 9.84 0.62 19.99
C ASP A 58 9.34 1.58 18.91
N GLY A 59 9.27 1.10 17.63
CA GLY A 59 8.76 1.89 16.50
C GLY A 59 7.31 1.60 16.14
N TYR A 60 6.56 0.88 16.98
CA TYR A 60 5.22 0.39 16.65
C TYR A 60 4.23 1.52 16.35
N GLU A 61 4.07 2.45 17.28
CA GLU A 61 3.13 3.58 17.16
C GLU A 61 3.47 4.49 15.97
N GLU A 62 4.76 4.77 15.76
CA GLU A 62 5.20 5.55 14.60
C GLU A 62 4.91 4.82 13.29
N GLY A 63 5.12 3.51 13.26
CA GLY A 63 4.82 2.69 12.08
C GLY A 63 3.32 2.64 11.77
N ILE A 64 2.45 2.51 12.78
CA ILE A 64 0.99 2.61 12.62
C ILE A 64 0.61 3.96 12.03
N LYS A 65 1.18 5.05 12.52
CA LYS A 65 0.94 6.40 12.00
C LYS A 65 1.37 6.52 10.54
N LYS A 66 2.53 5.97 10.16
CA LYS A 66 2.97 5.94 8.75
C LYS A 66 2.00 5.17 7.86
N TYR A 67 1.51 3.99 8.29
CA TYR A 67 0.48 3.24 7.56
C TYR A 67 -0.81 4.07 7.43
N HIS A 68 -1.30 4.66 8.51
CA HIS A 68 -2.48 5.51 8.49
C HIS A 68 -2.32 6.67 7.48
N ASP A 69 -1.22 7.43 7.56
CA ASP A 69 -1.01 8.63 6.76
C ASP A 69 -0.82 8.32 5.27
N LEU A 70 -0.10 7.22 4.95
CA LEU A 70 0.05 6.78 3.56
C LEU A 70 -1.29 6.32 2.96
N ASN A 71 -2.06 5.54 3.72
CA ASN A 71 -3.38 5.08 3.29
C ASN A 71 -4.36 6.25 3.11
N MET A 72 -4.32 7.24 4.02
CA MET A 72 -5.10 8.46 3.89
C MET A 72 -4.79 9.21 2.58
N LEU A 73 -3.53 9.37 2.22
CA LEU A 73 -3.10 9.99 0.97
C LEU A 73 -3.52 9.17 -0.26
N GLY A 74 -3.34 7.84 -0.20
CA GLY A 74 -3.76 6.95 -1.29
C GLY A 74 -5.27 7.01 -1.54
N LEU A 75 -6.07 7.08 -0.48
CA LEU A 75 -7.53 7.21 -0.57
C LEU A 75 -7.98 8.55 -1.18
N GLN A 76 -7.20 9.61 -1.03
CA GLN A 76 -7.45 10.88 -1.71
C GLN A 76 -7.13 10.82 -3.21
N CYS A 77 -6.27 9.90 -3.63
CA CYS A 77 -5.87 9.74 -5.02
C CYS A 77 -6.74 8.74 -5.80
N VAL A 78 -7.57 7.92 -5.14
CA VAL A 78 -8.46 6.99 -5.83
C VAL A 78 -9.84 7.62 -6.05
N ARG A 79 -10.36 7.53 -7.28
CA ARG A 79 -11.70 8.06 -7.62
C ARG A 79 -12.80 7.32 -6.84
N PRO A 80 -13.97 7.93 -6.62
CA PRO A 80 -15.14 7.19 -6.12
C PRO A 80 -15.46 5.99 -7.02
N GLY A 81 -15.70 4.83 -6.42
CA GLY A 81 -15.89 3.56 -7.13
C GLY A 81 -14.59 2.94 -7.66
N GLY A 82 -13.42 3.51 -7.39
CA GLY A 82 -12.13 2.98 -7.81
C GLY A 82 -11.59 1.90 -6.87
N LEU A 83 -10.67 1.09 -7.39
CA LEU A 83 -9.99 0.03 -6.66
C LEU A 83 -8.92 0.60 -5.72
N PHE A 84 -8.99 0.22 -4.46
CA PHE A 84 -7.97 0.53 -3.47
C PHE A 84 -7.36 -0.75 -2.91
N VAL A 85 -6.05 -0.91 -3.09
CA VAL A 85 -5.29 -2.06 -2.59
C VAL A 85 -4.16 -1.55 -1.71
N THR A 86 -4.01 -2.11 -0.53
CA THR A 86 -2.93 -1.70 0.37
C THR A 86 -2.33 -2.90 1.09
N CYS A 87 -1.00 -2.87 1.24
CA CYS A 87 -0.21 -3.96 1.77
C CYS A 87 0.53 -3.57 3.05
N SER A 88 0.83 -4.56 3.88
CA SER A 88 1.78 -4.46 4.98
C SER A 88 2.56 -5.74 5.13
N CYS A 89 3.89 -5.64 5.13
CA CYS A 89 4.82 -6.72 5.46
C CYS A 89 5.34 -6.66 6.90
N SER A 90 4.77 -5.83 7.77
CA SER A 90 5.14 -5.71 9.19
C SER A 90 4.56 -6.87 10.00
N GLY A 91 5.39 -7.86 10.37
CA GLY A 91 4.94 -9.06 11.11
C GLY A 91 4.33 -8.76 12.48
N LEU A 92 4.74 -7.68 13.14
CA LEU A 92 4.18 -7.25 14.44
C LEU A 92 2.77 -6.64 14.32
N LEU A 93 2.36 -6.22 13.14
CA LEU A 93 1.04 -5.66 12.89
C LEU A 93 0.07 -6.80 12.53
N SER A 94 -0.92 -7.03 13.36
CA SER A 94 -1.93 -8.05 13.08
C SER A 94 -2.84 -7.64 11.89
N PRO A 95 -3.48 -8.59 11.20
CA PRO A 95 -4.45 -8.28 10.15
C PRO A 95 -5.58 -7.37 10.62
N ALA A 96 -6.11 -7.59 11.82
CA ALA A 96 -7.20 -6.80 12.39
C ALA A 96 -6.77 -5.35 12.67
N GLU A 97 -5.57 -5.14 13.22
CA GLU A 97 -5.04 -3.79 13.48
C GLU A 97 -4.72 -3.06 12.17
N PHE A 98 -4.21 -3.78 11.15
CA PHE A 98 -3.98 -3.21 9.83
C PHE A 98 -5.29 -2.75 9.20
N GLU A 99 -6.31 -3.62 9.15
CA GLU A 99 -7.65 -3.28 8.64
C GLU A 99 -8.23 -2.07 9.37
N HIS A 100 -8.18 -2.08 10.72
CA HIS A 100 -8.66 -0.98 11.53
C HIS A 100 -7.97 0.35 11.23
N THR A 101 -6.65 0.31 11.00
CA THR A 101 -5.86 1.50 10.61
C THR A 101 -6.34 2.08 9.30
N ILE A 102 -6.64 1.23 8.31
CA ILE A 102 -7.12 1.65 6.99
C ILE A 102 -8.56 2.20 7.09
N ILE A 103 -9.43 1.56 7.86
CA ILE A 103 -10.79 2.05 8.10
C ILE A 103 -10.75 3.44 8.74
N LYS A 104 -9.88 3.67 9.73
CA LYS A 104 -9.69 4.99 10.34
C LYS A 104 -9.22 6.04 9.32
N ALA A 105 -8.27 5.67 8.46
CA ALA A 105 -7.79 6.55 7.40
C ALA A 105 -8.91 6.95 6.44
N ALA A 106 -9.78 5.99 6.06
CA ALA A 106 -10.93 6.26 5.20
C ALA A 106 -11.97 7.17 5.90
N GLN A 107 -12.31 6.87 7.14
CA GLN A 107 -13.25 7.68 7.94
C GLN A 107 -12.79 9.13 8.07
N ARG A 108 -11.49 9.36 8.29
CA ARG A 108 -10.90 10.70 8.37
C ARG A 108 -11.03 11.49 7.06
N GLN A 109 -11.19 10.81 5.93
CA GLN A 109 -11.44 11.40 4.61
C GLN A 109 -12.94 11.46 4.26
N GLY A 110 -13.82 11.09 5.18
CA GLY A 110 -15.28 11.00 4.92
C GLY A 110 -15.62 9.91 3.90
N ARG A 111 -14.71 8.96 3.65
CA ARG A 111 -14.90 7.89 2.67
C ARG A 111 -15.32 6.58 3.33
N LYS A 112 -16.09 5.79 2.60
CA LYS A 112 -16.44 4.41 2.97
C LYS A 112 -15.65 3.45 2.09
N LEU A 113 -15.32 2.30 2.66
CA LEU A 113 -14.67 1.20 1.93
C LEU A 113 -15.60 0.01 1.87
N GLN A 114 -15.84 -0.48 0.67
CA GLN A 114 -16.43 -1.81 0.48
C GLN A 114 -15.27 -2.80 0.42
N ILE A 115 -14.95 -3.39 1.58
CA ILE A 115 -13.86 -4.36 1.70
C ILE A 115 -14.28 -5.66 0.99
N MET A 116 -13.52 -6.08 0.01
CA MET A 116 -13.76 -7.28 -0.78
C MET A 116 -13.02 -8.49 -0.21
N ALA A 117 -11.78 -8.29 0.22
CA ALA A 117 -10.94 -9.36 0.75
C ALA A 117 -9.81 -8.83 1.62
N MET A 118 -9.36 -9.68 2.53
CA MET A 118 -8.06 -9.62 3.19
C MET A 118 -7.29 -10.86 2.78
N THR A 119 -6.18 -10.69 2.06
CA THR A 119 -5.34 -11.81 1.59
C THR A 119 -3.95 -11.78 2.22
N GLY A 120 -3.22 -12.86 2.07
CA GLY A 120 -1.85 -13.04 2.56
C GLY A 120 -0.85 -13.23 1.42
N PRO A 121 0.30 -13.87 1.71
CA PRO A 121 1.30 -14.22 0.71
C PRO A 121 0.73 -15.08 -0.41
N GLY A 122 1.28 -14.93 -1.61
CA GLY A 122 0.96 -15.75 -2.76
C GLY A 122 1.50 -17.19 -2.61
N TRP A 123 1.13 -18.04 -3.55
CA TRP A 123 1.53 -19.45 -3.60
C TRP A 123 3.04 -19.65 -3.75
N ASP A 124 3.74 -18.66 -4.26
CA ASP A 124 5.20 -18.61 -4.42
C ASP A 124 5.94 -18.23 -3.13
N HIS A 125 5.22 -17.90 -2.06
CA HIS A 125 5.74 -17.58 -0.73
C HIS A 125 5.15 -18.50 0.35
N PRO A 126 5.41 -19.82 0.26
CA PRO A 126 4.92 -20.76 1.27
C PRO A 126 5.63 -20.52 2.61
N PHE A 127 4.94 -20.81 3.69
CA PHE A 127 5.51 -20.78 5.03
C PHE A 127 5.35 -22.15 5.71
N LEU A 128 6.26 -22.46 6.64
CA LEU A 128 6.21 -23.70 7.40
C LEU A 128 5.21 -23.56 8.56
N SER A 129 4.51 -24.65 8.89
CA SER A 129 3.59 -24.70 10.04
C SER A 129 4.30 -24.44 11.37
N THR A 130 5.60 -24.73 11.43
CA THR A 130 6.48 -24.50 12.59
C THR A 130 7.08 -23.08 12.62
N TYR A 131 6.82 -22.25 11.61
CA TYR A 131 7.33 -20.89 11.48
C TYR A 131 6.20 -19.92 11.10
N PRO A 132 5.29 -19.61 12.04
CA PRO A 132 4.11 -18.76 11.77
C PRO A 132 4.46 -17.32 11.37
N GLU A 133 5.67 -16.85 11.68
CA GLU A 133 6.19 -15.54 11.27
C GLU A 133 6.28 -15.36 9.75
N GLY A 134 6.27 -16.45 8.98
CA GLY A 134 6.14 -16.43 7.53
C GLY A 134 4.82 -15.81 7.02
N ARG A 135 3.78 -15.74 7.88
CA ARG A 135 2.50 -15.06 7.58
C ARG A 135 2.55 -13.55 7.81
N TYR A 136 3.62 -12.90 7.45
CA TYR A 136 3.82 -11.48 7.70
C TYR A 136 3.07 -10.54 6.75
N LEU A 137 2.75 -10.98 5.52
CA LEU A 137 2.09 -10.16 4.52
C LEU A 137 0.58 -10.11 4.74
N LYS A 138 0.02 -8.93 4.69
CA LYS A 138 -1.41 -8.62 4.67
C LYS A 138 -1.70 -7.71 3.49
N VAL A 139 -2.75 -8.02 2.74
CA VAL A 139 -3.22 -7.22 1.59
C VAL A 139 -4.71 -7.00 1.73
N LEU A 140 -5.13 -5.75 1.86
CA LEU A 140 -6.53 -5.36 1.88
C LEU A 140 -6.96 -4.90 0.49
N TRP A 141 -8.07 -5.45 0.01
CA TRP A 141 -8.71 -5.11 -1.27
C TRP A 141 -10.04 -4.45 -1.01
N ALA A 142 -10.26 -3.27 -1.55
CA ALA A 142 -11.51 -2.54 -1.34
C ALA A 142 -11.90 -1.69 -2.56
N ILE A 143 -13.20 -1.41 -2.68
CA ILE A 143 -13.70 -0.31 -3.51
C ILE A 143 -13.86 0.92 -2.62
N ALA A 144 -13.29 2.04 -3.04
CA ALA A 144 -13.39 3.30 -2.32
C ALA A 144 -14.63 4.07 -2.77
N LEU A 145 -15.64 4.18 -1.87
CA LEU A 145 -16.93 4.83 -2.12
C LEU A 145 -16.91 6.31 -1.74
#